data_c0713401b5ad24158236ea13601157ee
#
_entry.id   c0713401b5ad24158236ea13601157ee
#
_cell.length_a   1.000
_cell.length_b   1.000
_cell.length_c   1.000
_cell.angle_alpha   90.00
_cell.angle_beta   90.00
_cell.angle_gamma   90.00
#
_symmetry.space_group_name_H-M   'P 1'
#
loop_
_entity.id
_entity.type
_entity.pdbx_description
1 polymer ?
#
loop_
_entity_poly.entity_id
_entity_poly.type
_entity_poly.pdbx_seq_one_letter_code
_entity_poly.pdbx_strand_id
1 'polypeptide(L)'
;MSDDARFEDAGEAPLYLKAEDAEGVPVISALVQDAVFPISEMRWDRKARRLSLLLNRFRWEDRAAAERRRRPYERVRTVLSVGDVTAVASQGIDRGDRDTILSLLSVTWDPAADGTGRLILTLAGAGMRAD
;
A
#
# COMPACT_ATOMS: atom_id res chain seq x y z
N MET A 1 -21.56 -3.78 6.39
CA MET A 1 -21.17 -3.59 5.98
C MET A 1 -20.73 -2.94 5.60
N SER A 2 -20.44 -3.00 5.36
CA SER A 2 -19.78 -2.33 5.09
C SER A 2 -19.89 -1.62 3.99
N ASP A 3 -20.23 -1.19 3.61
CA ASP A 3 -20.37 -0.16 2.96
C ASP A 3 -19.26 0.58 2.58
N ASP A 4 -18.32 0.25 3.12
CA ASP A 4 -17.12 0.96 3.11
C ASP A 4 -16.41 0.92 1.81
N ALA A 5 -16.57 0.01 0.96
CA ALA A 5 -15.82 -0.10 -0.27
C ALA A 5 -16.56 0.41 -1.50
N ARG A 6 -17.47 1.30 -1.34
CA ARG A 6 -18.21 1.83 -2.47
C ARG A 6 -17.50 3.00 -3.10
N PHE A 7 -17.19 2.88 -4.38
CA PHE A 7 -16.52 3.97 -5.10
C PHE A 7 -17.37 5.21 -5.25
N GLU A 8 -18.67 5.08 -5.35
CA GLU A 8 -19.55 6.23 -5.44
C GLU A 8 -19.56 7.07 -4.16
N ASP A 9 -19.16 6.49 -3.04
CA ASP A 9 -19.10 7.19 -1.77
C ASP A 9 -17.70 7.69 -1.45
N ALA A 10 -16.73 7.44 -2.31
CA ALA A 10 -15.32 7.73 -2.02
C ALA A 10 -15.02 9.21 -1.85
N GLY A 11 -15.86 10.11 -2.36
CA GLY A 11 -15.65 11.55 -2.22
C GLY A 11 -15.73 12.03 -0.78
N GLU A 12 -16.46 11.30 0.07
CA GLU A 12 -16.77 11.75 1.41
C GLU A 12 -16.24 10.80 2.48
N ALA A 13 -16.37 9.50 2.26
CA ALA A 13 -16.05 8.49 3.27
C ALA A 13 -14.63 7.96 3.10
N PRO A 14 -13.98 7.57 4.19
CA PRO A 14 -12.70 6.85 4.08
C PRO A 14 -12.89 5.54 3.34
N LEU A 15 -11.94 5.22 2.46
CA LEU A 15 -11.91 3.94 1.80
C LEU A 15 -11.28 2.91 2.73
N TYR A 16 -11.92 1.76 2.87
CA TYR A 16 -11.43 0.66 3.67
C TYR A 16 -11.52 -0.63 2.86
N LEU A 17 -10.37 -1.18 2.50
CA LEU A 17 -10.30 -2.43 1.73
C LEU A 17 -9.38 -3.42 2.42
N LYS A 18 -9.71 -4.69 2.26
CA LYS A 18 -8.94 -5.78 2.83
C LYS A 18 -8.77 -6.88 1.77
N ALA A 19 -7.53 -7.33 1.59
CA ALA A 19 -7.21 -8.45 0.72
C ALA A 19 -6.84 -9.64 1.59
N GLU A 20 -7.62 -10.70 1.53
CA GLU A 20 -7.36 -11.94 2.27
C GLU A 20 -6.86 -13.07 1.36
N ASP A 21 -6.85 -12.83 0.07
CA ASP A 21 -6.39 -13.79 -0.92
C ASP A 21 -5.60 -13.10 -2.03
N ALA A 22 -5.02 -13.90 -2.91
CA ALA A 22 -4.19 -13.39 -3.99
C ALA A 22 -4.95 -12.49 -4.97
N GLU A 23 -6.26 -12.69 -5.10
CA GLU A 23 -7.05 -11.92 -6.04
C GLU A 23 -7.27 -10.47 -5.58
N GLY A 24 -7.24 -10.23 -4.28
CA GLY A 24 -7.39 -8.90 -3.73
C GLY A 24 -6.14 -8.04 -3.83
N VAL A 25 -4.96 -8.64 -3.99
CA VAL A 25 -3.71 -7.90 -4.01
C VAL A 25 -3.61 -6.93 -5.19
N PRO A 26 -3.99 -7.29 -6.43
CA PRO A 26 -3.96 -6.33 -7.52
C PRO A 26 -4.84 -5.10 -7.29
N VAL A 27 -5.97 -5.26 -6.60
CA VAL A 27 -6.85 -4.13 -6.28
C VAL A 27 -6.14 -3.17 -5.33
N ILE A 28 -5.53 -3.70 -4.27
CA ILE A 28 -4.76 -2.88 -3.34
C ILE A 28 -3.59 -2.21 -4.07
N SER A 29 -2.87 -2.96 -4.90
CA SER A 29 -1.74 -2.43 -5.66
C SER A 29 -2.15 -1.23 -6.53
N ALA A 30 -3.29 -1.33 -7.20
CA ALA A 30 -3.79 -0.25 -8.03
C ALA A 30 -4.11 1.02 -7.21
N LEU A 31 -4.66 0.83 -6.01
CA LEU A 31 -5.02 1.96 -5.16
C LEU A 31 -3.81 2.67 -4.56
N VAL A 32 -2.72 1.97 -4.34
CA VAL A 32 -1.51 2.56 -3.75
C VAL A 32 -0.43 2.88 -4.78
N GLN A 33 -0.72 2.71 -6.07
CA GLN A 33 0.22 3.05 -7.13
C GLN A 33 0.66 4.51 -7.04
N ASP A 34 1.96 4.74 -7.13
CA ASP A 34 2.57 6.06 -7.03
C ASP A 34 2.40 6.74 -5.69
N ALA A 35 2.01 6.01 -4.66
CA ALA A 35 2.00 6.54 -3.30
C ALA A 35 3.42 6.81 -2.84
N VAL A 36 3.58 7.84 -2.02
CA VAL A 36 4.88 8.22 -1.48
C VAL A 36 4.86 8.17 0.03
N PHE A 37 6.00 7.84 0.63
CA PHE A 37 6.15 7.83 2.07
C PHE A 37 7.62 8.00 2.46
N PRO A 38 7.92 8.71 3.54
CA PRO A 38 9.28 8.73 4.07
C PRO A 38 9.58 7.41 4.78
N ILE A 39 10.83 7.01 4.79
CA ILE A 39 11.25 5.77 5.46
C ILE A 39 10.81 5.76 6.92
N SER A 40 10.80 6.92 7.57
CA SER A 40 10.37 7.07 8.97
C SER A 40 8.92 6.64 9.23
N GLU A 41 8.08 6.61 8.20
CA GLU A 41 6.67 6.20 8.32
C GLU A 41 6.45 4.73 8.03
N MET A 42 7.52 3.96 7.99
CA MET A 42 7.49 2.52 7.81
C MET A 42 7.80 1.85 9.14
N ARG A 43 6.94 0.94 9.58
CA ARG A 43 7.10 0.28 10.86
C ARG A 43 6.97 -1.23 10.72
N TRP A 44 7.98 -1.93 11.18
CA TRP A 44 7.96 -3.39 11.29
C TRP A 44 7.84 -3.76 12.77
N ASP A 45 6.65 -4.26 13.14
CA ASP A 45 6.41 -4.74 14.50
C ASP A 45 6.55 -6.26 14.51
N ARG A 46 7.70 -6.73 14.95
CA ARG A 46 8.02 -8.15 14.93
C ARG A 46 7.12 -8.95 15.89
N LYS A 47 6.79 -8.40 17.04
CA LYS A 47 5.92 -9.08 18.00
C LYS A 47 4.50 -9.23 17.47
N ALA A 48 3.95 -8.20 16.90
CA ALA A 48 2.62 -8.22 16.30
C ALA A 48 2.61 -8.90 14.93
N ARG A 49 3.79 -9.18 14.35
CA ARG A 49 3.93 -9.75 13.02
C ARG A 49 3.24 -8.89 11.97
N ARG A 50 3.44 -7.58 12.07
CA ARG A 50 2.76 -6.62 11.22
C ARG A 50 3.73 -5.60 10.65
N LEU A 51 3.63 -5.40 9.34
CA LEU A 51 4.31 -4.32 8.63
C LEU A 51 3.28 -3.26 8.29
N SER A 52 3.58 -2.00 8.62
CA SER A 52 2.68 -0.88 8.35
C SER A 52 3.42 0.26 7.70
N LEU A 53 2.78 0.87 6.72
CA LEU A 53 3.29 2.05 6.04
C LEU A 53 2.21 3.13 6.03
N LEU A 54 2.57 4.34 6.41
CA LEU A 54 1.67 5.48 6.27
C LEU A 54 1.99 6.15 4.94
N LEU A 55 1.07 6.04 4.00
CA LEU A 55 1.24 6.45 2.63
C LEU A 55 0.52 7.76 2.35
N ASN A 56 1.06 8.55 1.46
CA ASN A 56 0.36 9.63 0.81
C ASN A 56 0.06 9.14 -0.61
N ARG A 57 -1.20 8.85 -0.89
CA ARG A 57 -1.61 8.25 -2.16
C ARG A 57 -2.59 9.12 -2.90
N PHE A 58 -2.68 8.93 -4.23
CA PHE A 58 -3.75 9.51 -5.02
C PHE A 58 -5.06 8.80 -4.73
N ARG A 59 -6.16 9.56 -4.79
CA ARG A 59 -7.49 8.98 -4.67
C ARG A 59 -7.95 8.46 -6.03
N TRP A 60 -7.38 7.32 -6.44
CA TRP A 60 -7.73 6.71 -7.73
C TRP A 60 -9.20 6.35 -7.83
N GLU A 61 -9.83 6.04 -6.71
CA GLU A 61 -11.25 5.72 -6.66
C GLU A 61 -12.14 6.92 -7.01
N ASP A 62 -11.60 8.13 -6.96
CA ASP A 62 -12.32 9.37 -7.28
C ASP A 62 -11.96 9.90 -8.68
N ARG A 63 -11.27 9.09 -9.47
CA ARG A 63 -10.70 9.53 -10.74
C ARG A 63 -11.74 10.07 -11.71
N ALA A 64 -12.86 9.37 -11.86
CA ALA A 64 -13.90 9.78 -12.81
C ALA A 64 -14.49 11.14 -12.44
N ALA A 65 -14.74 11.37 -11.16
CA ALA A 65 -15.30 12.65 -10.70
C ALA A 65 -14.29 13.79 -10.90
N ALA A 66 -13.01 13.54 -10.63
CA ALA A 66 -11.96 14.53 -10.82
C ALA A 66 -11.84 14.92 -12.30
N GLU A 67 -11.86 13.95 -13.20
CA GLU A 67 -11.79 14.19 -14.63
C GLU A 67 -13.01 14.97 -15.15
N ARG A 68 -14.22 14.61 -14.72
CA ARG A 68 -15.44 15.31 -15.12
C ARG A 68 -15.45 16.76 -14.66
N ARG A 69 -14.91 17.03 -13.49
CA ARG A 69 -14.89 18.38 -12.91
C ARG A 69 -13.63 19.16 -13.27
N ARG A 70 -12.74 18.55 -14.06
CA ARG A 70 -11.46 19.16 -14.47
C ARG A 70 -10.65 19.66 -13.30
N ARG A 71 -10.67 18.92 -12.19
CA ARG A 71 -9.86 19.23 -11.03
C ARG A 71 -8.72 18.25 -10.89
N PRO A 72 -7.63 18.63 -10.20
CA PRO A 72 -6.54 17.69 -9.96
C PRO A 72 -7.00 16.53 -9.08
N TYR A 73 -6.29 15.40 -9.21
CA TYR A 73 -6.52 14.26 -8.34
C TYR A 73 -6.12 14.64 -6.91
N GLU A 74 -6.96 14.26 -5.96
CA GLU A 74 -6.65 14.47 -4.56
C GLU A 74 -5.67 13.42 -4.05
N ARG A 75 -4.89 13.81 -3.04
CA ARG A 75 -4.06 12.89 -2.28
C ARG A 75 -4.61 12.75 -0.88
N VAL A 76 -4.52 11.54 -0.33
CA VAL A 76 -4.97 11.26 1.03
C VAL A 76 -3.95 10.40 1.74
N ARG A 77 -3.91 10.53 3.06
CA ARG A 77 -3.11 9.64 3.90
C ARG A 77 -3.84 8.33 4.09
N THR A 78 -3.10 7.23 3.95
CA THR A 78 -3.65 5.89 4.02
C THR A 78 -2.65 4.99 4.71
N VAL A 79 -3.14 4.12 5.57
CA VAL A 79 -2.29 3.09 6.17
C VAL A 79 -2.41 1.83 5.34
N LEU A 80 -1.26 1.33 4.88
CA LEU A 80 -1.16 0.00 4.30
C LEU A 80 -0.59 -0.92 5.38
N SER A 81 -1.35 -1.93 5.78
CA SER A 81 -0.98 -2.83 6.85
C SER A 81 -0.97 -4.27 6.36
N VAL A 82 0.09 -4.99 6.66
CA VAL A 82 0.24 -6.40 6.31
C VAL A 82 0.40 -7.20 7.59
N GLY A 83 -0.51 -8.15 7.83
CA GLY A 83 -0.50 -9.01 9.00
C GLY A 83 0.15 -10.35 8.73
N ASP A 84 0.44 -11.10 9.80
CA ASP A 84 1.04 -12.44 9.75
C ASP A 84 2.38 -12.47 9.03
N VAL A 85 3.15 -11.41 9.16
CA VAL A 85 4.47 -11.29 8.54
C VAL A 85 5.51 -11.90 9.48
N THR A 86 6.32 -12.82 8.97
CA THR A 86 7.37 -13.48 9.76
C THR A 86 8.74 -12.84 9.54
N ALA A 87 8.97 -12.21 8.41
CA ALA A 87 10.25 -11.58 8.11
C ALA A 87 10.06 -10.47 7.08
N VAL A 88 10.88 -9.43 7.18
CA VAL A 88 10.92 -8.33 6.22
C VAL A 88 12.35 -8.18 5.74
N ALA A 89 12.53 -8.07 4.42
CA ALA A 89 13.82 -7.80 3.82
C ALA A 89 13.67 -6.67 2.81
N SER A 90 14.72 -5.88 2.65
CA SER A 90 14.71 -4.77 1.71
C SER A 90 16.01 -4.74 0.93
N GLN A 91 15.96 -4.13 -0.25
CA GLN A 91 17.11 -3.93 -1.12
C GLN A 91 17.06 -2.52 -1.66
N GLY A 92 18.19 -1.81 -1.57
CA GLY A 92 18.28 -0.45 -2.08
C GLY A 92 17.71 0.62 -1.15
N ILE A 93 17.30 0.26 0.05
CA ILE A 93 16.78 1.20 1.04
C ILE A 93 17.85 1.48 2.07
N ASP A 94 18.20 2.74 2.26
CA ASP A 94 19.10 3.15 3.33
C ASP A 94 18.30 3.48 4.57
N ARG A 95 18.27 2.55 5.51
CA ARG A 95 17.51 2.71 6.75
C ARG A 95 18.08 3.77 7.68
N GLY A 96 19.32 4.19 7.44
CA GLY A 96 19.93 5.28 8.20
C GLY A 96 19.41 6.66 7.80
N ASP A 97 18.87 6.78 6.60
CA ASP A 97 18.32 8.04 6.10
C ASP A 97 16.79 7.98 6.17
N ARG A 98 16.26 8.29 7.33
CA ARG A 98 14.83 8.12 7.60
C ARG A 98 13.95 9.17 6.90
N ASP A 99 14.55 10.23 6.41
CA ASP A 99 13.79 11.30 5.73
C ASP A 99 13.67 11.09 4.24
N THR A 100 14.35 10.08 3.69
CA THR A 100 14.23 9.75 2.26
C THR A 100 12.79 9.38 1.93
N ILE A 101 12.27 9.99 0.88
CA ILE A 101 10.93 9.71 0.38
C ILE A 101 11.01 8.58 -0.65
N LEU A 102 10.22 7.54 -0.44
CA LEU A 102 10.11 6.41 -1.35
C LEU A 102 8.80 6.49 -2.12
N SER A 103 8.81 6.01 -3.34
CA SER A 103 7.62 5.94 -4.18
C SER A 103 7.26 4.49 -4.45
N LEU A 104 6.05 4.11 -4.12
CA LEU A 104 5.56 2.74 -4.27
C LEU A 104 5.03 2.55 -5.69
N LEU A 105 5.61 1.62 -6.43
CA LEU A 105 5.21 1.33 -7.80
C LEU A 105 4.16 0.24 -7.87
N SER A 106 4.33 -0.83 -7.10
CA SER A 106 3.40 -1.95 -7.12
C SER A 106 3.51 -2.80 -5.87
N VAL A 107 2.45 -3.55 -5.60
CA VAL A 107 2.40 -4.59 -4.59
C VAL A 107 2.00 -5.87 -5.31
N THR A 108 2.81 -6.93 -5.17
CA THR A 108 2.54 -8.21 -5.81
C THR A 108 2.67 -9.35 -4.82
N TRP A 109 1.94 -10.42 -5.09
CA TRP A 109 1.96 -11.62 -4.25
C TRP A 109 2.67 -12.75 -4.99
N ASP A 110 3.66 -13.33 -4.33
CA ASP A 110 4.43 -14.46 -4.83
C ASP A 110 4.16 -15.67 -3.93
N PRO A 111 3.29 -16.61 -4.34
CA PRO A 111 2.89 -17.72 -3.48
C PRO A 111 3.97 -18.79 -3.41
N ALA A 112 4.08 -19.42 -2.25
CA ALA A 112 4.85 -20.63 -2.05
C ALA A 112 3.93 -21.86 -2.02
N ALA A 113 4.53 -23.05 -2.11
CA ALA A 113 3.76 -24.29 -2.25
C ALA A 113 2.94 -24.67 -1.02
N ASP A 114 3.31 -24.14 0.15
CA ASP A 114 2.72 -24.53 1.44
C ASP A 114 1.61 -23.56 1.91
N GLY A 115 1.11 -22.71 1.03
CA GLY A 115 0.11 -21.72 1.39
C GLY A 115 0.67 -20.43 1.95
N THR A 116 1.96 -20.36 2.19
CA THR A 116 2.65 -19.11 2.53
C THR A 116 3.07 -18.38 1.26
N GLY A 117 3.84 -17.31 1.39
CA GLY A 117 4.35 -16.60 0.23
C GLY A 117 5.05 -15.31 0.63
N ARG A 118 5.27 -14.48 -0.37
CA ARG A 118 5.91 -13.19 -0.21
C ARG A 118 5.04 -12.10 -0.79
N LEU A 119 4.89 -11.04 -0.03
CA LEU A 119 4.33 -9.81 -0.58
C LEU A 119 5.50 -8.92 -0.97
N ILE A 120 5.55 -8.53 -2.23
CA ILE A 120 6.65 -7.76 -2.80
C ILE A 120 6.17 -6.35 -3.04
N LEU A 121 6.84 -5.39 -2.41
CA LEU A 121 6.60 -3.97 -2.62
C LEU A 121 7.73 -3.45 -3.50
N THR A 122 7.41 -3.10 -4.73
CA THR A 122 8.38 -2.56 -5.67
C THR A 122 8.37 -1.04 -5.54
N LEU A 123 9.54 -0.49 -5.26
CA LEU A 123 9.73 0.95 -5.05
C LEU A 123 10.59 1.50 -6.18
N ALA A 124 10.47 2.79 -6.45
CA ALA A 124 11.31 3.43 -7.44
C ALA A 124 12.77 3.35 -6.98
N GLY A 125 13.60 2.60 -7.71
CA GLY A 125 15.02 2.43 -7.40
C GLY A 125 15.35 1.50 -6.25
N ALA A 126 14.33 0.85 -5.66
CA ALA A 126 14.53 -0.01 -4.50
C ALA A 126 13.44 -1.07 -4.42
N GLY A 127 13.53 -1.97 -3.45
CA GLY A 127 12.53 -2.98 -3.25
C GLY A 127 12.45 -3.46 -1.81
N MET A 128 11.31 -4.07 -1.46
CA MET A 128 11.07 -4.60 -0.13
C MET A 128 10.16 -5.81 -0.25
N ARG A 129 10.33 -6.79 0.61
CA ARG A 129 9.42 -7.92 0.69
C ARG A 129 9.03 -8.20 2.14
N ALA A 130 7.83 -8.70 2.31
CA ALA A 130 7.32 -9.19 3.58
C ALA A 130 6.96 -10.67 3.41
N ASP A 131 7.58 -11.51 4.19
CA ASP A 131 7.37 -12.96 4.16
C ASP A 131 6.35 -13.40 5.19
#